data_61ba0f20b3abef029ade878ce8c6f498
#
_entry.id   61ba0f20b3abef029ade878ce8c6f498
#
_cell.length_a   1.000
_cell.length_b   1.000
_cell.length_c   1.000
_cell.angle_alpha   90.00
_cell.angle_beta   90.00
_cell.angle_gamma   90.00
#
_symmetry.space_group_name_H-M   'P 1'
#
loop_
_entity.id
_entity.type
_entity.pdbx_description
1 polymer ?
#
loop_
_entity_poly.entity_id
_entity_poly.type
_entity_poly.pdbx_seq_one_letter_code
_entity_poly.pdbx_strand_id
1 'polypeptide(L)'
;NFFPQCGKPGGATKDNMSGVEKKWNQVAVLLGGPSSEREVSLRSGAAVAKALCARGYDAREVEVDKECRFVLPAGTEVAFVAMHGRFGEDGGIQAVLRAQGVPHTGSSPEACARAFDKSQSKPIMVQAGIPTPPYELLRAGEPRTLPLPVVVKPVRQGSSVGVSRVFKEEEWPAAIALAH
;
A
#
# COMPACT_ATOMS: atom_id res chain seq x y z
N ASN A 1 -7.42 10.34 24.07
CA ASN A 1 -8.13 9.34 23.27
C ASN A 1 -9.27 10.00 22.53
N PHE A 2 -8.97 10.71 21.45
CA PHE A 2 -9.99 11.31 20.58
C PHE A 2 -9.94 10.58 19.23
N PHE A 3 -10.79 9.57 19.07
CA PHE A 3 -11.13 9.08 17.74
C PHE A 3 -12.35 9.88 17.27
N PRO A 4 -12.31 10.57 16.13
CA PRO A 4 -13.50 11.20 15.57
C PRO A 4 -14.50 10.09 15.22
N GLN A 5 -15.62 10.07 15.94
CA GLN A 5 -16.75 9.19 15.62
C GLN A 5 -17.58 9.84 14.50
N CYS A 6 -18.01 9.01 13.55
CA CYS A 6 -19.08 9.42 12.64
C CYS A 6 -20.28 9.85 13.45
N GLY A 7 -20.67 11.13 13.36
CA GLY A 7 -21.96 11.60 13.89
C GLY A 7 -23.07 10.72 13.34
N LYS A 8 -24.02 10.29 14.18
CA LYS A 8 -25.20 9.53 13.72
C LYS A 8 -25.86 10.33 12.58
N PRO A 9 -26.12 9.73 11.42
CA PRO A 9 -26.82 10.43 10.36
C PRO A 9 -28.23 10.75 10.85
N GLY A 10 -28.53 12.03 10.99
CA GLY A 10 -29.90 12.53 11.09
C GLY A 10 -30.65 12.08 9.85
N GLY A 11 -31.84 11.51 10.03
CA GLY A 11 -32.66 10.83 9.06
C GLY A 11 -32.59 11.43 7.65
N ALA A 12 -31.96 10.71 6.74
CA ALA A 12 -31.95 11.02 5.33
C ALA A 12 -32.36 9.76 4.57
N THR A 13 -33.37 9.95 3.77
CA THR A 13 -33.91 9.19 2.64
C THR A 13 -33.11 7.94 2.26
N LYS A 14 -33.80 6.80 2.31
CA LYS A 14 -33.37 5.51 1.75
C LYS A 14 -33.16 5.66 0.23
N ASP A 15 -31.95 5.95 -0.19
CA ASP A 15 -31.53 5.63 -1.55
C ASP A 15 -31.28 4.13 -1.61
N ASN A 16 -32.25 3.44 -2.19
CA ASN A 16 -32.32 2.01 -2.36
C ASN A 16 -31.43 1.60 -3.55
N MET A 17 -30.11 1.68 -3.40
CA MET A 17 -29.15 1.11 -4.34
C MET A 17 -28.54 -0.15 -3.77
N SER A 18 -29.04 -1.28 -4.32
CA SER A 18 -28.57 -2.65 -4.22
C SER A 18 -28.82 -3.38 -2.90
N GLY A 19 -29.58 -4.45 -2.95
CA GLY A 19 -29.76 -5.46 -1.91
C GLY A 19 -28.51 -6.33 -1.67
N VAL A 20 -27.34 -5.70 -1.55
CA VAL A 20 -26.13 -6.39 -1.06
C VAL A 20 -26.16 -6.29 0.44
N GLU A 21 -26.39 -7.42 1.09
CA GLU A 21 -26.31 -7.55 2.53
C GLU A 21 -24.88 -7.20 2.98
N LYS A 22 -24.75 -6.28 3.94
CA LYS A 22 -23.45 -5.89 4.48
C LYS A 22 -22.89 -7.07 5.28
N LYS A 23 -21.78 -7.63 4.82
CA LYS A 23 -21.08 -8.69 5.53
C LYS A 23 -20.42 -8.19 6.82
N TRP A 24 -19.96 -6.94 6.83
CA TRP A 24 -19.32 -6.27 7.98
C TRP A 24 -19.91 -4.89 8.19
N ASN A 25 -19.90 -4.40 9.43
CA ASN A 25 -20.38 -3.08 9.79
C ASN A 25 -19.28 -2.20 10.38
N GLN A 26 -18.44 -2.75 11.27
CA GLN A 26 -17.36 -2.02 11.95
C GLN A 26 -16.05 -2.14 11.18
N VAL A 27 -15.67 -1.04 10.53
CA VAL A 27 -14.51 -0.97 9.63
C VAL A 27 -13.43 -0.08 10.24
N ALA A 28 -12.23 -0.62 10.46
CA ALA A 28 -11.05 0.18 10.77
C ALA A 28 -10.38 0.60 9.45
N VAL A 29 -10.25 1.90 9.20
CA VAL A 29 -9.53 2.43 8.04
C VAL A 29 -8.11 2.79 8.50
N LEU A 30 -7.13 1.95 8.13
CA LEU A 30 -5.73 2.15 8.49
C LEU A 30 -5.08 3.14 7.53
N LEU A 31 -4.46 4.17 8.07
CA LEU A 31 -3.85 5.27 7.31
C LEU A 31 -2.56 5.75 7.97
N GLY A 32 -1.72 6.49 7.27
CA GLY A 32 -0.45 6.98 7.79
C GLY A 32 0.72 6.02 7.53
N GLY A 33 1.43 5.62 8.60
CA GLY A 33 2.57 4.69 8.53
C GLY A 33 3.94 5.37 8.33
N PRO A 34 5.02 4.57 8.18
CA PRO A 34 6.41 5.05 8.14
C PRO A 34 6.88 5.51 6.76
N SER A 35 6.09 5.26 5.71
CA SER A 35 6.47 5.55 4.32
C SER A 35 6.59 7.05 4.03
N SER A 36 7.40 7.42 3.05
CA SER A 36 7.42 8.77 2.47
C SER A 36 6.07 9.21 1.89
N GLU A 37 5.16 8.27 1.64
CA GLU A 37 3.80 8.50 1.14
C GLU A 37 2.77 8.70 2.26
N ARG A 38 3.21 8.89 3.51
CA ARG A 38 2.34 9.07 4.69
C ARG A 38 1.23 10.09 4.46
N GLU A 39 1.55 11.26 3.95
CA GLU A 39 0.59 12.34 3.72
C GLU A 39 -0.49 11.97 2.68
N VAL A 40 -0.11 11.20 1.68
CA VAL A 40 -1.05 10.65 0.69
C VAL A 40 -1.98 9.65 1.37
N SER A 41 -1.43 8.77 2.20
CA SER A 41 -2.18 7.78 2.97
C SER A 41 -3.20 8.43 3.92
N LEU A 42 -2.79 9.46 4.66
CA LEU A 42 -3.70 10.21 5.56
C LEU A 42 -4.89 10.78 4.80
N ARG A 43 -4.66 11.41 3.65
CA ARG A 43 -5.74 11.98 2.82
C ARG A 43 -6.64 10.92 2.19
N SER A 44 -6.06 9.88 1.62
CA SER A 44 -6.84 8.80 0.99
C SER A 44 -7.64 8.01 2.01
N GLY A 45 -7.05 7.72 3.17
CA GLY A 45 -7.74 7.04 4.26
C GLY A 45 -8.91 7.83 4.82
N ALA A 46 -8.74 9.13 5.07
CA ALA A 46 -9.83 9.99 5.51
C ALA A 46 -10.99 10.06 4.48
N ALA A 47 -10.65 10.11 3.17
CA ALA A 47 -11.65 10.08 2.12
C ALA A 47 -12.43 8.75 2.09
N VAL A 48 -11.73 7.62 2.28
CA VAL A 48 -12.33 6.29 2.37
C VAL A 48 -13.24 6.19 3.60
N ALA A 49 -12.77 6.60 4.78
CA ALA A 49 -13.58 6.57 6.00
C ALA A 49 -14.87 7.39 5.84
N LYS A 50 -14.76 8.59 5.30
CA LYS A 50 -15.92 9.43 4.99
C LYS A 50 -16.90 8.76 4.03
N ALA A 51 -16.40 8.13 2.97
CA ALA A 51 -17.24 7.43 1.99
C ALA A 51 -17.95 6.21 2.60
N LEU A 52 -17.24 5.43 3.42
CA LEU A 52 -17.82 4.29 4.14
C LEU A 52 -18.91 4.75 5.13
N CYS A 53 -18.67 5.81 5.89
CA CYS A 53 -19.68 6.40 6.77
C CYS A 53 -20.93 6.85 6.00
N ALA A 54 -20.76 7.52 4.84
CA ALA A 54 -21.87 7.93 3.99
C ALA A 54 -22.69 6.73 3.46
N ARG A 55 -22.08 5.54 3.38
CA ARG A 55 -22.73 4.29 3.01
C ARG A 55 -23.30 3.53 4.23
N GLY A 56 -23.26 4.14 5.43
CA GLY A 56 -23.83 3.60 6.67
C GLY A 56 -22.97 2.54 7.36
N TYR A 57 -21.66 2.45 7.07
CA TYR A 57 -20.72 1.66 7.87
C TYR A 57 -20.30 2.45 9.12
N ASP A 58 -20.02 1.75 10.23
CA ASP A 58 -19.27 2.34 11.36
C ASP A 58 -17.77 2.29 11.03
N ALA A 59 -17.34 3.24 10.20
CA ALA A 59 -15.95 3.32 9.77
C ALA A 59 -15.18 4.30 10.66
N ARG A 60 -14.01 3.86 11.15
CA ARG A 60 -13.16 4.65 12.05
C ARG A 60 -11.75 4.72 11.48
N GLU A 61 -11.21 5.94 11.44
CA GLU A 61 -9.82 6.15 11.08
C GLU A 61 -8.90 5.63 12.18
N VAL A 62 -7.88 4.87 11.77
CA VAL A 62 -6.85 4.33 12.66
C VAL A 62 -5.50 4.74 12.12
N GLU A 63 -4.93 5.76 12.73
CA GLU A 63 -3.62 6.25 12.34
C GLU A 63 -2.54 5.28 12.82
N VAL A 64 -1.72 4.82 11.87
CA VAL A 64 -0.50 4.06 12.12
C VAL A 64 0.65 5.06 12.24
N ASP A 65 1.41 5.00 13.33
CA ASP A 65 2.53 5.91 13.55
C ASP A 65 3.77 5.53 12.69
N LYS A 66 4.81 6.34 12.79
CA LYS A 66 6.06 6.12 12.05
C LYS A 66 6.85 4.89 12.53
N GLU A 67 6.56 4.42 13.74
CA GLU A 67 7.11 3.21 14.35
C GLU A 67 6.24 1.98 14.09
N CYS A 68 5.25 2.09 13.16
CA CYS A 68 4.32 1.01 12.79
C CYS A 68 3.37 0.56 13.92
N ARG A 69 3.13 1.41 14.93
CA ARG A 69 2.23 1.12 16.05
C ARG A 69 0.83 1.66 15.77
N PHE A 70 -0.17 0.92 16.16
CA PHE A 70 -1.58 1.31 16.12
C PHE A 70 -2.40 0.46 17.08
N VAL A 71 -3.61 0.91 17.35
CA VAL A 71 -4.57 0.17 18.17
C VAL A 71 -5.89 0.10 17.41
N LEU A 72 -6.38 -1.10 17.16
CA LEU A 72 -7.69 -1.28 16.53
C LEU A 72 -8.81 -0.96 17.54
N PRO A 73 -9.87 -0.27 17.11
CA PRO A 73 -11.07 -0.10 17.93
C PRO A 73 -11.66 -1.45 18.33
N ALA A 74 -12.17 -1.53 19.56
CA ALA A 74 -12.88 -2.73 20.00
C ALA A 74 -14.08 -3.03 19.09
N GLY A 75 -14.24 -4.29 18.71
CA GLY A 75 -15.29 -4.73 17.80
C GLY A 75 -14.97 -4.54 16.31
N THR A 76 -13.74 -4.16 15.93
CA THR A 76 -13.34 -4.13 14.52
C THR A 76 -13.57 -5.46 13.85
N GLU A 77 -14.40 -5.49 12.80
CA GLU A 77 -14.75 -6.70 12.05
C GLU A 77 -13.88 -6.87 10.79
N VAL A 78 -13.43 -5.75 10.21
CA VAL A 78 -12.58 -5.73 9.02
C VAL A 78 -11.72 -4.49 9.00
N ALA A 79 -10.53 -4.58 8.43
CA ALA A 79 -9.62 -3.47 8.22
C ALA A 79 -9.54 -3.08 6.73
N PHE A 80 -9.76 -1.80 6.43
CA PHE A 80 -9.46 -1.23 5.13
C PHE A 80 -8.04 -0.63 5.18
N VAL A 81 -7.12 -1.18 4.40
CA VAL A 81 -5.73 -0.71 4.36
C VAL A 81 -5.63 0.40 3.30
N ALA A 82 -5.55 1.66 3.76
CA ALA A 82 -5.34 2.85 2.93
C ALA A 82 -3.90 3.37 3.03
N MET A 83 -2.98 2.48 3.39
CA MET A 83 -1.57 2.79 3.52
C MET A 83 -0.82 2.53 2.21
N HIS A 84 0.28 3.26 2.01
CA HIS A 84 1.13 3.19 0.82
C HIS A 84 2.58 2.92 1.18
N GLY A 85 3.32 2.27 0.25
CA GLY A 85 4.74 1.98 0.39
C GLY A 85 5.07 1.02 1.53
N ARG A 86 6.20 1.28 2.18
CA ARG A 86 6.70 0.44 3.28
C ARG A 86 5.65 0.27 4.38
N PHE A 87 5.54 -0.95 4.92
CA PHE A 87 4.58 -1.42 5.89
C PHE A 87 3.14 -1.54 5.35
N GLY A 88 2.70 -0.64 4.47
CA GLY A 88 1.36 -0.67 3.87
C GLY A 88 1.20 -1.69 2.75
N GLU A 89 2.21 -1.80 1.88
CA GLU A 89 2.15 -2.59 0.65
C GLU A 89 3.13 -3.78 0.63
N ASP A 90 4.06 -3.86 1.57
CA ASP A 90 5.12 -4.88 1.62
C ASP A 90 4.77 -6.14 2.42
N GLY A 91 3.52 -6.25 2.88
CA GLY A 91 3.05 -7.37 3.69
C GLY A 91 3.10 -7.13 5.19
N GLY A 92 3.71 -6.03 5.66
CA GLY A 92 3.90 -5.73 7.08
C GLY A 92 2.59 -5.59 7.85
N ILE A 93 1.74 -4.65 7.46
CA ILE A 93 0.44 -4.43 8.11
C ILE A 93 -0.49 -5.63 7.95
N GLN A 94 -0.46 -6.31 6.79
CA GLN A 94 -1.27 -7.49 6.53
C GLN A 94 -0.91 -8.65 7.47
N ALA A 95 0.38 -8.83 7.77
CA ALA A 95 0.84 -9.84 8.73
C ALA A 95 0.36 -9.54 10.16
N VAL A 96 0.39 -8.28 10.58
CA VAL A 96 -0.11 -7.86 11.90
C VAL A 96 -1.62 -8.09 12.01
N LEU A 97 -2.40 -7.69 11.01
CA LEU A 97 -3.85 -7.90 10.99
C LEU A 97 -4.21 -9.38 10.99
N ARG A 98 -3.52 -10.20 10.21
CA ARG A 98 -3.70 -11.66 10.22
C ARG A 98 -3.40 -12.27 11.58
N ALA A 99 -2.33 -11.85 12.25
CA ALA A 99 -1.98 -12.33 13.59
C ALA A 99 -3.05 -11.95 14.64
N GLN A 100 -3.77 -10.85 14.43
CA GLN A 100 -4.89 -10.42 15.26
C GLN A 100 -6.23 -11.05 14.84
N GLY A 101 -6.26 -11.89 13.80
CA GLY A 101 -7.49 -12.51 13.29
C GLY A 101 -8.44 -11.54 12.59
N VAL A 102 -7.97 -10.36 12.17
CA VAL A 102 -8.78 -9.33 11.51
C VAL A 102 -8.66 -9.44 9.99
N PRO A 103 -9.76 -9.74 9.28
CA PRO A 103 -9.81 -9.69 7.83
C PRO A 103 -9.43 -8.29 7.31
N HIS A 104 -8.81 -8.22 6.15
CA HIS A 104 -8.39 -6.94 5.57
C HIS A 104 -8.57 -6.88 4.06
N THR A 105 -8.59 -5.68 3.51
CA THR A 105 -8.56 -5.46 2.06
C THR A 105 -7.15 -5.73 1.50
N GLY A 106 -7.10 -6.24 0.27
CA GLY A 106 -5.85 -6.53 -0.42
C GLY A 106 -5.44 -8.00 -0.36
N SER A 107 -4.19 -8.26 -0.74
CA SER A 107 -3.63 -9.61 -0.86
C SER A 107 -3.05 -10.12 0.46
N SER A 108 -2.66 -11.40 0.49
CA SER A 108 -1.98 -11.97 1.67
C SER A 108 -0.62 -11.30 1.92
N PRO A 109 -0.10 -11.35 3.16
CA PRO A 109 1.22 -10.78 3.49
C PRO A 109 2.33 -11.27 2.56
N GLU A 110 2.32 -12.56 2.22
CA GLU A 110 3.33 -13.19 1.35
C GLU A 110 3.20 -12.70 -0.10
N ALA A 111 1.98 -12.50 -0.58
CA ALA A 111 1.74 -11.98 -1.93
C ALA A 111 2.18 -10.51 -2.02
N CYS A 112 1.84 -9.69 -1.01
CA CYS A 112 2.27 -8.31 -0.91
C CYS A 112 3.80 -8.19 -0.87
N ALA A 113 4.47 -8.97 -0.03
CA ALA A 113 5.93 -8.97 0.08
C ALA A 113 6.62 -9.32 -1.26
N ARG A 114 6.13 -10.36 -1.95
CA ARG A 114 6.65 -10.75 -3.27
C ARG A 114 6.39 -9.72 -4.36
N ALA A 115 5.21 -9.09 -4.36
CA ALA A 115 4.86 -8.08 -5.34
C ALA A 115 5.66 -6.79 -5.15
N PHE A 116 5.90 -6.38 -3.91
CA PHE A 116 6.63 -5.17 -3.56
C PHE A 116 8.12 -5.26 -3.91
N ASP A 117 8.71 -6.45 -3.77
CA ASP A 117 10.13 -6.72 -4.06
C ASP A 117 10.33 -7.11 -5.52
N LYS A 118 10.93 -6.21 -6.32
CA LYS A 118 11.17 -6.46 -7.76
C LYS A 118 12.13 -7.62 -8.03
N SER A 119 13.02 -7.93 -7.08
CA SER A 119 13.91 -9.09 -7.20
C SER A 119 13.16 -10.43 -7.13
N GLN A 120 12.00 -10.44 -6.47
CA GLN A 120 11.14 -11.61 -6.37
C GLN A 120 10.04 -11.60 -7.45
N SER A 121 9.39 -10.45 -7.69
CA SER A 121 8.28 -10.37 -8.63
C SER A 121 8.70 -10.60 -10.08
N LYS A 122 9.88 -10.11 -10.51
CA LYS A 122 10.35 -10.25 -11.89
C LYS A 122 10.58 -11.72 -12.31
N PRO A 123 11.31 -12.55 -11.56
CA PRO A 123 11.44 -13.97 -11.88
C PRO A 123 10.08 -14.70 -11.93
N ILE A 124 9.16 -14.38 -11.03
CA ILE A 124 7.81 -14.97 -11.02
C ILE A 124 7.05 -14.60 -12.29
N MET A 125 7.12 -13.34 -12.74
CA MET A 125 6.49 -12.91 -14.00
C MET A 125 7.05 -13.66 -15.20
N VAL A 126 8.38 -13.80 -15.28
CA VAL A 126 9.05 -14.55 -16.36
C VAL A 126 8.60 -16.01 -16.36
N GLN A 127 8.61 -16.67 -15.20
CA GLN A 127 8.21 -18.07 -15.06
C GLN A 127 6.71 -18.28 -15.44
N ALA A 128 5.86 -17.30 -15.12
CA ALA A 128 4.43 -17.34 -15.45
C ALA A 128 4.12 -16.93 -16.91
N GLY A 129 5.14 -16.64 -17.72
CA GLY A 129 4.95 -16.19 -19.10
C GLY A 129 4.32 -14.80 -19.23
N ILE A 130 4.34 -13.99 -18.16
CA ILE A 130 3.82 -12.62 -18.17
C ILE A 130 4.84 -11.71 -18.88
N PRO A 131 4.44 -11.00 -19.97
CA PRO A 131 5.34 -10.10 -20.66
C PRO A 131 5.96 -9.06 -19.71
N THR A 132 7.28 -9.05 -19.63
CA THR A 132 8.04 -8.07 -18.85
C THR A 132 9.31 -7.70 -19.61
N PRO A 133 9.71 -6.40 -19.62
CA PRO A 133 10.95 -5.99 -20.26
C PRO A 133 12.16 -6.75 -19.68
N PRO A 134 13.23 -6.94 -20.48
CA PRO A 134 14.51 -7.43 -19.96
C PRO A 134 14.93 -6.64 -18.74
N TYR A 135 15.53 -7.31 -17.77
CA TYR A 135 15.96 -6.67 -16.52
C TYR A 135 17.23 -7.32 -15.99
N GLU A 136 17.93 -6.58 -15.18
CA GLU A 136 19.03 -7.07 -14.36
C GLU A 136 18.91 -6.50 -12.95
N LEU A 137 19.48 -7.20 -11.98
CA LEU A 137 19.55 -6.79 -10.59
C LEU A 137 21.01 -6.47 -10.29
N LEU A 138 21.27 -5.22 -9.94
CA LEU A 138 22.61 -4.71 -9.69
C LEU A 138 22.77 -4.29 -8.23
N ARG A 139 23.91 -4.60 -7.66
CA ARG A 139 24.40 -4.01 -6.42
C ARG A 139 25.19 -2.75 -6.71
N ALA A 140 25.40 -1.94 -5.68
CA ALA A 140 26.24 -0.75 -5.82
C ALA A 140 27.62 -1.13 -6.35
N GLY A 141 28.08 -0.45 -7.41
CA GLY A 141 29.36 -0.68 -8.08
C GLY A 141 29.38 -1.81 -9.13
N GLU A 142 28.31 -2.58 -9.30
CA GLU A 142 28.24 -3.57 -10.37
C GLU A 142 27.96 -2.87 -11.72
N PRO A 143 28.68 -3.29 -12.80
CA PRO A 143 28.45 -2.77 -14.13
C PRO A 143 27.14 -3.33 -14.70
N ARG A 144 26.38 -2.51 -15.42
CA ARG A 144 25.22 -2.98 -16.19
C ARG A 144 25.66 -3.75 -17.44
N THR A 145 24.81 -4.65 -17.89
CA THR A 145 24.97 -5.37 -19.16
C THR A 145 23.92 -4.96 -20.20
N LEU A 146 22.76 -4.48 -19.76
CA LEU A 146 21.72 -4.02 -20.67
C LEU A 146 22.14 -2.74 -21.40
N PRO A 147 21.89 -2.65 -22.74
CA PRO A 147 22.17 -1.44 -23.50
C PRO A 147 21.21 -0.29 -23.13
N LEU A 148 21.67 0.94 -23.32
CA LEU A 148 20.81 2.13 -23.19
C LEU A 148 19.79 2.22 -24.34
N PRO A 149 18.58 2.77 -24.11
CA PRO A 149 18.13 3.39 -22.85
C PRO A 149 17.61 2.36 -21.84
N VAL A 150 17.78 2.64 -20.55
CA VAL A 150 17.28 1.82 -19.46
C VAL A 150 16.51 2.64 -18.42
N VAL A 151 15.74 1.95 -17.58
CA VAL A 151 15.09 2.54 -16.41
C VAL A 151 15.69 1.93 -15.16
N VAL A 152 16.31 2.75 -14.34
CA VAL A 152 16.85 2.37 -13.03
C VAL A 152 15.76 2.57 -11.97
N LYS A 153 15.60 1.58 -11.10
CA LYS A 153 14.56 1.59 -10.05
C LYS A 153 15.08 0.96 -8.76
N PRO A 154 14.74 1.50 -7.59
CA PRO A 154 14.93 0.79 -6.33
C PRO A 154 14.17 -0.53 -6.33
N VAL A 155 14.75 -1.56 -5.69
CA VAL A 155 14.13 -2.89 -5.62
C VAL A 155 12.82 -2.88 -4.83
N ARG A 156 12.79 -2.10 -3.72
CA ARG A 156 11.67 -2.09 -2.76
C ARG A 156 11.06 -0.70 -2.56
N GLN A 157 10.78 -0.01 -3.66
CA GLN A 157 10.06 1.28 -3.63
C GLN A 157 8.95 1.29 -4.67
N GLY A 158 7.85 1.99 -4.35
CA GLY A 158 6.72 2.23 -5.24
C GLY A 158 6.66 3.67 -5.74
N SER A 159 5.54 4.06 -6.37
CA SER A 159 5.17 5.43 -6.73
C SER A 159 6.25 6.25 -7.45
N SER A 160 7.10 5.59 -8.22
CA SER A 160 8.23 6.20 -8.94
C SER A 160 9.31 6.85 -8.07
N VAL A 161 9.31 6.60 -6.76
CA VAL A 161 10.38 7.07 -5.86
C VAL A 161 11.70 6.42 -6.26
N GLY A 162 12.74 7.22 -6.50
CA GLY A 162 14.06 6.74 -6.89
C GLY A 162 14.15 6.18 -8.32
N VAL A 163 13.12 6.38 -9.16
CA VAL A 163 13.11 5.91 -10.56
C VAL A 163 13.78 6.93 -11.47
N SER A 164 14.75 6.49 -12.28
CA SER A 164 15.42 7.30 -13.28
C SER A 164 15.37 6.65 -14.66
N ARG A 165 15.17 7.45 -15.69
CA ARG A 165 15.39 7.06 -17.10
C ARG A 165 16.78 7.48 -17.50
N VAL A 166 17.56 6.56 -18.05
CA VAL A 166 18.96 6.77 -18.44
C VAL A 166 19.10 6.53 -19.94
N PHE A 167 19.43 7.58 -20.66
CA PHE A 167 19.61 7.56 -22.11
C PHE A 167 21.09 7.63 -22.50
N LYS A 168 21.95 8.16 -21.60
CA LYS A 168 23.38 8.39 -21.82
C LYS A 168 24.20 7.89 -20.65
N GLU A 169 25.46 7.51 -20.91
CA GLU A 169 26.36 6.97 -19.88
C GLU A 169 26.59 7.96 -18.72
N GLU A 170 26.64 9.24 -19.01
CA GLU A 170 26.90 10.29 -18.01
C GLU A 170 25.79 10.38 -16.95
N GLU A 171 24.57 9.91 -17.27
CA GLU A 171 23.42 9.91 -16.36
C GLU A 171 23.44 8.73 -15.39
N TRP A 172 24.21 7.67 -15.69
CA TRP A 172 24.22 6.42 -14.95
C TRP A 172 24.60 6.55 -13.47
N PRO A 173 25.71 7.25 -13.11
CA PRO A 173 26.12 7.36 -11.70
C PRO A 173 25.06 8.01 -10.82
N ALA A 174 24.41 9.07 -11.31
CA ALA A 174 23.35 9.76 -10.59
C ALA A 174 22.10 8.89 -10.42
N ALA A 175 21.73 8.12 -11.45
CA ALA A 175 20.59 7.21 -11.40
C ALA A 175 20.79 6.08 -10.39
N ILE A 176 21.97 5.48 -10.33
CA ILE A 176 22.31 4.45 -9.34
C ILE A 176 22.32 5.03 -7.93
N ALA A 177 22.93 6.20 -7.73
CA ALA A 177 22.95 6.86 -6.42
C ALA A 177 21.54 7.17 -5.89
N LEU A 178 20.60 7.50 -6.78
CA LEU A 178 19.21 7.78 -6.41
C LEU A 178 18.43 6.50 -6.06
N ALA A 179 18.79 5.35 -6.64
CA ALA A 179 18.10 4.08 -6.46
C ALA A 179 18.56 3.29 -5.23
N HIS A 180 19.71 3.61 -4.66
CA HIS A 180 20.32 3.01 -3.47
C HIS A 180 20.12 3.85 -2.22
#